data_e5c03593db3b66e5a0a126cfb6f309ec
#
_entry.id   e5c03593db3b66e5a0a126cfb6f309ec
#
_cell.length_a   1.000
_cell.length_b   1.000
_cell.length_c   1.000
_cell.angle_alpha   90.00
_cell.angle_beta   90.00
_cell.angle_gamma   90.00
#
_symmetry.space_group_name_H-M   'P 1'
#
loop_
_entity.id
_entity.type
_entity.pdbx_description
1 polymer ?
#
loop_
_entity_poly.entity_id
_entity_poly.type
_entity_poly.pdbx_seq_one_letter_code
_entity_poly.pdbx_strand_id
1 'polypeptide(L)'
;MQSPLYFFTVEEYLELEQTSDIRHEYFAGEVFAMAGGSKEHNIISGNIYSLLRSRLRGSSCNVFMSDIKVRINLANDNKTIFYYPDVVVSCDTEDQDRYFLNYPCLIIEVLSPITETIDRREKLVNYRGLPSLKEYILISQDEFKVEVYRQDEKGNWTIQTLINDNDKLHLDSVGLILEIYEDIINI
;
A
#
# COMPACT_ATOMS: atom_id res chain seq x y z
N MET A 1 27.81 -21.93 -14.86
CA MET A 1 26.46 -22.09 -15.47
C MET A 1 25.52 -21.23 -14.69
N GLN A 2 24.95 -20.19 -15.28
CA GLN A 2 23.84 -19.47 -14.67
C GLN A 2 22.62 -20.38 -14.75
N SER A 3 21.94 -20.61 -13.61
CA SER A 3 20.63 -21.26 -13.63
C SER A 3 19.69 -20.41 -14.49
N PRO A 4 18.86 -21.01 -15.35
CA PRO A 4 17.87 -20.26 -16.08
C PRO A 4 16.99 -19.50 -15.09
N LEU A 5 16.80 -18.18 -15.30
CA LEU A 5 15.83 -17.39 -14.56
C LEU A 5 14.46 -17.99 -14.85
N TYR A 6 13.78 -18.50 -13.81
CA TYR A 6 12.42 -18.97 -13.92
C TYR A 6 11.48 -17.77 -13.74
N PHE A 7 10.63 -17.55 -14.72
CA PHE A 7 9.58 -16.52 -14.63
C PHE A 7 8.23 -17.18 -14.38
N PHE A 8 7.59 -16.78 -13.31
CA PHE A 8 6.26 -17.25 -12.95
C PHE A 8 5.20 -16.57 -13.82
N THR A 9 4.19 -17.31 -14.26
CA THR A 9 2.95 -16.70 -14.72
C THR A 9 2.17 -16.14 -13.52
N VAL A 10 1.15 -15.33 -13.77
CA VAL A 10 0.26 -14.81 -12.70
C VAL A 10 -0.44 -15.95 -11.98
N GLU A 11 -0.89 -16.96 -12.72
CA GLU A 11 -1.57 -18.15 -12.19
C GLU A 11 -0.66 -18.94 -11.27
N GLU A 12 0.57 -19.24 -11.72
CA GLU A 12 1.57 -19.95 -10.92
C GLU A 12 1.94 -19.20 -9.63
N TYR A 13 2.05 -17.87 -9.71
CA TYR A 13 2.28 -17.04 -8.53
C TYR A 13 1.11 -17.09 -7.55
N LEU A 14 -0.13 -16.98 -8.03
CA LEU A 14 -1.32 -17.05 -7.16
C LEU A 14 -1.47 -18.43 -6.51
N GLU A 15 -1.11 -19.51 -7.21
CA GLU A 15 -1.07 -20.86 -6.64
C GLU A 15 0.03 -21.00 -5.58
N LEU A 16 1.22 -20.44 -5.84
CA LEU A 16 2.30 -20.40 -4.86
C LEU A 16 1.86 -19.71 -3.56
N GLU A 17 1.21 -18.56 -3.66
CA GLU A 17 0.73 -17.78 -2.51
C GLU A 17 -0.35 -18.49 -1.68
N GLN A 18 -1.07 -19.46 -2.25
CA GLN A 18 -2.06 -20.25 -1.49
C GLN A 18 -1.42 -21.34 -0.64
N THR A 19 -0.20 -21.75 -0.95
CA THR A 19 0.48 -22.88 -0.30
C THR A 19 1.75 -22.50 0.45
N SER A 20 2.25 -21.29 0.24
CA SER A 20 3.46 -20.80 0.88
C SER A 20 3.22 -20.34 2.31
N ASP A 21 4.18 -20.64 3.20
CA ASP A 21 4.20 -20.16 4.58
C ASP A 21 4.65 -18.70 4.69
N ILE A 22 5.23 -18.13 3.62
CA ILE A 22 5.69 -16.74 3.55
C ILE A 22 5.05 -16.04 2.35
N ARG A 23 4.83 -14.74 2.47
CA ARG A 23 4.29 -13.89 1.39
C ARG A 23 5.38 -13.48 0.42
N HIS A 24 4.98 -13.34 -0.84
CA HIS A 24 5.86 -12.86 -1.90
C HIS A 24 5.17 -11.75 -2.69
N GLU A 25 5.91 -10.71 -3.01
CA GLU A 25 5.53 -9.75 -4.04
C GLU A 25 5.87 -10.31 -5.42
N TYR A 26 5.10 -9.90 -6.43
CA TYR A 26 5.28 -10.35 -7.82
C TYR A 26 5.50 -9.14 -8.72
N PHE A 27 6.55 -9.19 -9.51
CA PHE A 27 6.86 -8.15 -10.48
C PHE A 27 7.13 -8.77 -11.85
N ALA A 28 6.13 -8.77 -12.73
CA ALA A 28 6.28 -9.14 -14.15
C ALA A 28 6.97 -10.51 -14.38
N GLY A 29 6.69 -11.50 -13.54
CA GLY A 29 7.27 -12.85 -13.61
C GLY A 29 8.29 -13.16 -12.53
N GLU A 30 8.84 -12.17 -11.88
CA GLU A 30 9.75 -12.34 -10.75
C GLU A 30 9.00 -12.35 -9.42
N VAL A 31 9.44 -13.18 -8.48
CA VAL A 31 8.81 -13.40 -7.17
C VAL A 31 9.81 -13.07 -6.08
N PHE A 32 9.44 -12.17 -5.17
CA PHE A 32 10.28 -11.65 -4.11
C PHE A 32 9.69 -11.95 -2.74
N ALA A 33 10.41 -12.71 -1.91
CA ALA A 33 9.99 -13.00 -0.55
C ALA A 33 9.94 -11.71 0.30
N MET A 34 8.86 -11.53 1.04
CA MET A 34 8.72 -10.40 1.94
C MET A 34 9.49 -10.63 3.24
N ALA A 35 10.16 -9.59 3.73
CA ALA A 35 10.77 -9.59 5.04
C ALA A 35 9.76 -9.20 6.13
N GLY A 36 10.02 -9.61 7.38
CA GLY A 36 9.24 -9.13 8.52
C GLY A 36 9.55 -7.66 8.86
N GLY A 37 8.58 -6.96 9.45
CA GLY A 37 8.74 -5.59 9.93
C GLY A 37 9.27 -5.48 11.37
N SER A 38 9.70 -4.28 11.78
CA SER A 38 10.03 -3.95 13.16
C SER A 38 8.78 -3.88 14.06
N LYS A 39 8.96 -3.74 15.37
CA LYS A 39 7.84 -3.50 16.29
C LYS A 39 7.17 -2.15 16.02
N GLU A 40 7.98 -1.13 15.78
CA GLU A 40 7.53 0.24 15.48
C GLU A 40 6.70 0.26 14.20
N HIS A 41 7.20 -0.38 13.13
CA HIS A 41 6.47 -0.55 11.88
C HIS A 41 5.10 -1.23 12.11
N ASN A 42 5.08 -2.31 12.90
CA ASN A 42 3.84 -3.05 13.18
C ASN A 42 2.84 -2.24 14.00
N ILE A 43 3.31 -1.47 15.01
CA ILE A 43 2.45 -0.62 15.84
C ILE A 43 1.83 0.50 14.97
N ILE A 44 2.64 1.20 14.19
CA ILE A 44 2.15 2.28 13.32
C ILE A 44 1.12 1.76 12.32
N SER A 45 1.41 0.67 11.62
CA SER A 45 0.47 0.05 10.68
C SER A 45 -0.83 -0.39 11.36
N GLY A 46 -0.71 -0.96 12.58
CA GLY A 46 -1.84 -1.40 13.38
C GLY A 46 -2.72 -0.23 13.86
N ASN A 47 -2.11 0.87 14.30
CA ASN A 47 -2.83 2.08 14.72
C ASN A 47 -3.64 2.66 13.55
N ILE A 48 -3.02 2.83 12.38
CA ILE A 48 -3.67 3.32 11.17
C ILE A 48 -4.82 2.42 10.77
N TYR A 49 -4.58 1.10 10.68
CA TYR A 49 -5.62 0.14 10.34
C TYR A 49 -6.81 0.21 11.31
N SER A 50 -6.54 0.19 12.62
CA SER A 50 -7.58 0.23 13.65
C SER A 50 -8.44 1.49 13.55
N LEU A 51 -7.78 2.64 13.36
CA LEU A 51 -8.44 3.93 13.25
C LEU A 51 -9.31 4.01 11.99
N LEU A 52 -8.75 3.68 10.81
CA LEU A 52 -9.50 3.68 9.57
C LEU A 52 -10.66 2.69 9.60
N ARG A 53 -10.42 1.47 10.10
CA ARG A 53 -11.46 0.44 10.23
C ARG A 53 -12.60 0.87 11.14
N SER A 54 -12.28 1.58 12.22
CA SER A 54 -13.28 2.13 13.14
C SER A 54 -14.10 3.26 12.50
N ARG A 55 -13.41 4.24 11.88
CA ARG A 55 -14.04 5.43 11.30
C ARG A 55 -14.86 5.15 10.04
N LEU A 56 -14.45 4.15 9.25
CA LEU A 56 -15.14 3.76 8.01
C LEU A 56 -16.20 2.68 8.22
N ARG A 57 -16.47 2.27 9.47
CA ARG A 57 -17.51 1.28 9.77
C ARG A 57 -18.87 1.79 9.33
N GLY A 58 -19.57 0.98 8.51
CA GLY A 58 -20.90 1.33 7.98
C GLY A 58 -20.90 2.15 6.69
N SER A 59 -19.72 2.51 6.18
CA SER A 59 -19.57 3.02 4.81
C SER A 59 -19.43 1.87 3.81
N SER A 60 -19.34 2.18 2.52
CA SER A 60 -19.01 1.22 1.46
C SER A 60 -17.52 0.82 1.44
N CYS A 61 -16.68 1.49 2.22
CA CYS A 61 -15.24 1.29 2.21
C CYS A 61 -14.80 0.12 3.10
N ASN A 62 -13.92 -0.71 2.59
CA ASN A 62 -13.25 -1.77 3.33
C ASN A 62 -11.77 -1.41 3.53
N VAL A 63 -11.27 -1.69 4.75
CA VAL A 63 -9.87 -1.46 5.13
C VAL A 63 -9.21 -2.82 5.32
N PHE A 64 -8.05 -3.00 4.73
CA PHE A 64 -7.23 -4.20 4.85
C PHE A 64 -5.81 -3.85 5.27
N MET A 65 -5.07 -4.81 5.81
CA MET A 65 -3.66 -4.65 6.15
C MET A 65 -2.87 -5.89 5.76
N SER A 66 -1.65 -5.69 5.35
CA SER A 66 -0.57 -6.67 5.22
C SER A 66 -0.83 -7.98 4.45
N ASP A 67 -2.05 -8.52 4.46
CA ASP A 67 -2.36 -9.85 3.90
C ASP A 67 -3.15 -9.79 2.58
N ILE A 68 -3.56 -8.61 2.15
CA ILE A 68 -4.30 -8.43 0.89
C ILE A 68 -3.41 -7.75 -0.13
N LYS A 69 -3.26 -8.42 -1.27
CA LYS A 69 -2.49 -7.91 -2.41
C LYS A 69 -3.25 -6.80 -3.14
N VAL A 70 -2.51 -5.90 -3.75
CA VAL A 70 -3.01 -4.98 -4.77
C VAL A 70 -2.45 -5.42 -6.12
N ARG A 71 -3.34 -5.67 -7.09
CA ARG A 71 -2.97 -5.98 -8.47
C ARG A 71 -2.85 -4.71 -9.28
N ILE A 72 -1.73 -4.56 -9.96
CA ILE A 72 -1.46 -3.45 -10.86
C ILE A 72 -1.21 -4.04 -12.26
N ASN A 73 -1.99 -3.61 -13.25
CA ASN A 73 -1.77 -3.97 -14.64
C ASN A 73 -1.16 -2.78 -15.37
N LEU A 74 0.08 -2.90 -15.79
CA LEU A 74 0.77 -1.85 -16.55
C LEU A 74 0.34 -1.93 -18.01
N ALA A 75 -0.53 -1.01 -18.41
CA ALA A 75 -1.18 -1.00 -19.73
C ALA A 75 -0.20 -1.01 -20.93
N ASN A 76 0.98 -0.38 -20.76
CA ASN A 76 1.95 -0.23 -21.85
C ASN A 76 2.82 -1.47 -22.07
N ASP A 77 2.97 -2.35 -21.06
CA ASP A 77 3.94 -3.45 -21.08
C ASP A 77 3.29 -4.84 -20.99
N ASN A 78 1.98 -4.91 -20.86
CA ASN A 78 1.24 -6.15 -20.56
C ASN A 78 1.82 -6.91 -19.36
N LYS A 79 2.31 -6.16 -18.37
CA LYS A 79 2.90 -6.67 -17.14
C LYS A 79 1.92 -6.55 -15.99
N THR A 80 1.87 -7.58 -15.16
CA THR A 80 1.12 -7.58 -13.91
C THR A 80 2.08 -7.51 -12.73
N ILE A 81 1.71 -6.75 -11.71
CA ILE A 81 2.44 -6.60 -10.46
C ILE A 81 1.46 -6.90 -9.32
N PHE A 82 1.94 -7.55 -8.27
CA PHE A 82 1.24 -7.69 -6.99
C PHE A 82 2.15 -7.21 -5.86
N TYR A 83 1.68 -6.22 -5.12
CA TYR A 83 2.29 -5.76 -3.88
C TYR A 83 1.36 -6.02 -2.69
N TYR A 84 1.94 -6.12 -1.50
CA TYR A 84 1.23 -6.18 -0.22
C TYR A 84 1.44 -4.87 0.54
N PRO A 85 0.55 -3.89 0.40
CA PRO A 85 0.67 -2.65 1.17
C PRO A 85 0.43 -2.90 2.66
N ASP A 86 1.04 -2.08 3.51
CA ASP A 86 0.84 -2.16 4.95
C ASP A 86 -0.62 -1.89 5.32
N VAL A 87 -1.23 -0.84 4.74
CA VAL A 87 -2.66 -0.57 4.86
C VAL A 87 -3.24 -0.14 3.51
N VAL A 88 -4.39 -0.68 3.16
CA VAL A 88 -5.10 -0.34 1.92
C VAL A 88 -6.59 -0.21 2.13
N VAL A 89 -7.19 0.77 1.45
CA VAL A 89 -8.64 0.99 1.46
C VAL A 89 -9.19 0.89 0.03
N SER A 90 -10.25 0.10 -0.13
CA SER A 90 -11.09 0.10 -1.32
C SER A 90 -12.53 0.44 -0.96
N CYS A 91 -13.13 1.35 -1.70
CA CYS A 91 -14.53 1.75 -1.59
C CYS A 91 -15.35 1.30 -2.81
N ASP A 92 -14.72 0.57 -3.73
CA ASP A 92 -15.32 0.11 -4.97
C ASP A 92 -16.02 -1.23 -4.76
N THR A 93 -17.30 -1.30 -5.13
CA THR A 93 -18.13 -2.52 -5.02
C THR A 93 -17.77 -3.58 -6.05
N GLU A 94 -17.03 -3.23 -7.11
CA GLU A 94 -16.53 -4.16 -8.13
C GLU A 94 -15.27 -4.90 -7.68
N ASP A 95 -14.69 -4.52 -6.54
CA ASP A 95 -13.50 -5.15 -5.97
C ASP A 95 -13.88 -6.43 -5.20
N GLN A 96 -14.27 -7.46 -5.96
CA GLN A 96 -14.84 -8.70 -5.42
C GLN A 96 -13.88 -9.89 -5.38
N ASP A 97 -12.63 -9.72 -5.84
CA ASP A 97 -11.67 -10.82 -5.74
C ASP A 97 -11.40 -11.15 -4.26
N ARG A 98 -11.19 -12.43 -3.98
CA ARG A 98 -11.00 -12.90 -2.60
C ARG A 98 -9.62 -12.59 -2.05
N TYR A 99 -8.60 -12.48 -2.89
CA TYR A 99 -7.20 -12.49 -2.50
C TYR A 99 -6.42 -11.24 -2.87
N PHE A 100 -7.02 -10.35 -3.68
CA PHE A 100 -6.39 -9.09 -4.07
C PHE A 100 -7.42 -8.02 -4.41
N LEU A 101 -6.96 -6.76 -4.42
CA LEU A 101 -7.73 -5.59 -4.82
C LEU A 101 -7.26 -5.11 -6.19
N ASN A 102 -8.22 -4.64 -7.00
CA ASN A 102 -7.97 -4.01 -8.29
C ASN A 102 -8.19 -2.49 -8.25
N TYR A 103 -9.02 -2.03 -7.29
CA TYR A 103 -9.53 -0.66 -7.27
C TYR A 103 -9.33 0.01 -5.90
N PRO A 104 -8.12 0.00 -5.32
CA PRO A 104 -7.84 0.73 -4.08
C PRO A 104 -7.96 2.23 -4.33
N CYS A 105 -8.51 2.98 -3.35
CA CYS A 105 -8.55 4.44 -3.38
C CYS A 105 -7.47 5.09 -2.51
N LEU A 106 -6.97 4.38 -1.50
CA LEU A 106 -5.94 4.82 -0.57
C LEU A 106 -4.97 3.66 -0.28
N ILE A 107 -3.68 3.94 -0.37
CA ILE A 107 -2.60 3.03 0.04
C ILE A 107 -1.69 3.77 1.00
N ILE A 108 -1.31 3.09 2.08
CA ILE A 108 -0.37 3.62 3.08
C ILE A 108 0.72 2.58 3.30
N GLU A 109 1.98 3.02 3.22
CA GLU A 109 3.17 2.24 3.54
C GLU A 109 3.91 2.88 4.72
N VAL A 110 4.34 2.07 5.66
CA VAL A 110 5.20 2.48 6.77
C VAL A 110 6.65 2.20 6.39
N LEU A 111 7.42 3.24 6.24
CA LEU A 111 8.79 3.14 5.75
C LEU A 111 9.70 2.49 6.78
N SER A 112 10.47 1.52 6.34
CA SER A 112 11.60 0.95 7.08
C SER A 112 12.90 1.22 6.32
N PRO A 113 14.07 1.19 6.97
CA PRO A 113 15.35 1.35 6.29
C PRO A 113 15.60 0.35 5.14
N ILE A 114 14.91 -0.79 5.16
CA ILE A 114 15.04 -1.84 4.15
C ILE A 114 14.17 -1.54 2.92
N THR A 115 12.94 -1.08 3.13
CA THR A 115 11.93 -0.93 2.06
C THR A 115 11.83 0.50 1.51
N GLU A 116 12.27 1.50 2.25
CA GLU A 116 12.12 2.93 1.92
C GLU A 116 12.45 3.27 0.46
N THR A 117 13.56 2.75 -0.06
CA THR A 117 13.98 3.06 -1.44
C THR A 117 13.00 2.50 -2.48
N ILE A 118 12.45 1.30 -2.22
CA ILE A 118 11.48 0.65 -3.11
C ILE A 118 10.15 1.37 -3.03
N ASP A 119 9.68 1.69 -1.82
CA ASP A 119 8.39 2.35 -1.58
C ASP A 119 8.35 3.76 -2.18
N ARG A 120 9.47 4.53 -2.06
CA ARG A 120 9.60 5.89 -2.59
C ARG A 120 9.80 5.97 -4.09
N ARG A 121 10.24 4.91 -4.74
CA ARG A 121 10.59 4.93 -6.16
C ARG A 121 9.74 3.98 -6.98
N GLU A 122 9.95 2.69 -6.82
CA GLU A 122 9.31 1.68 -7.64
C GLU A 122 7.83 1.56 -7.36
N LYS A 123 7.43 1.35 -6.09
CA LYS A 123 6.02 1.24 -5.72
C LYS A 123 5.26 2.53 -6.01
N LEU A 124 5.83 3.70 -5.71
CA LEU A 124 5.21 4.99 -6.04
C LEU A 124 4.86 5.11 -7.53
N VAL A 125 5.80 4.75 -8.41
CA VAL A 125 5.57 4.82 -9.87
C VAL A 125 4.49 3.82 -10.29
N ASN A 126 4.54 2.60 -9.79
CA ASN A 126 3.61 1.54 -10.15
C ASN A 126 2.20 1.81 -9.60
N TYR A 127 2.07 2.23 -8.35
CA TYR A 127 0.77 2.57 -7.74
C TYR A 127 0.10 3.76 -8.44
N ARG A 128 0.86 4.75 -8.90
CA ARG A 128 0.32 5.87 -9.70
C ARG A 128 -0.28 5.44 -11.04
N GLY A 129 0.01 4.23 -11.48
CA GLY A 129 -0.63 3.60 -12.65
C GLY A 129 -2.06 3.09 -12.39
N LEU A 130 -2.53 3.05 -11.13
CA LEU A 130 -3.88 2.66 -10.77
C LEU A 130 -4.86 3.82 -10.92
N PRO A 131 -5.85 3.76 -11.83
CA PRO A 131 -6.80 4.86 -12.04
C PRO A 131 -7.69 5.15 -10.83
N SER A 132 -7.93 4.14 -9.99
CA SER A 132 -8.75 4.25 -8.78
C SER A 132 -8.02 4.93 -7.63
N LEU A 133 -6.69 4.86 -7.60
CA LEU A 133 -5.90 5.37 -6.50
C LEU A 133 -5.92 6.90 -6.47
N LYS A 134 -6.32 7.46 -5.33
CA LYS A 134 -6.38 8.90 -5.09
C LYS A 134 -5.25 9.40 -4.20
N GLU A 135 -4.82 8.55 -3.26
CA GLU A 135 -3.78 8.90 -2.30
C GLU A 135 -2.84 7.73 -2.06
N TYR A 136 -1.54 8.04 -2.05
CA TYR A 136 -0.46 7.15 -1.61
C TYR A 136 0.31 7.86 -0.52
N ILE A 137 0.42 7.23 0.64
CA ILE A 137 0.98 7.86 1.84
C ILE A 137 2.15 7.04 2.34
N LEU A 138 3.24 7.73 2.64
CA LEU A 138 4.44 7.15 3.22
C LEU A 138 4.62 7.73 4.62
N ILE A 139 4.73 6.86 5.63
CA ILE A 139 4.93 7.24 7.03
C ILE A 139 6.25 6.68 7.51
N SER A 140 7.14 7.55 7.99
CA SER A 140 8.41 7.10 8.56
C SER A 140 8.18 6.45 9.92
N GLN A 141 8.86 5.31 10.18
CA GLN A 141 8.88 4.70 11.51
C GLN A 141 9.92 5.32 12.44
N ASP A 142 10.92 6.01 11.88
CA ASP A 142 12.10 6.48 12.61
C ASP A 142 12.10 8.00 12.90
N GLU A 143 11.25 8.75 12.21
CA GLU A 143 11.13 10.20 12.36
C GLU A 143 9.68 10.66 12.17
N PHE A 144 9.34 11.81 12.75
CA PHE A 144 8.04 12.43 12.52
C PHE A 144 7.98 13.01 11.11
N LYS A 145 7.59 12.17 10.15
CA LYS A 145 7.49 12.55 8.75
C LYS A 145 6.45 11.71 8.01
N VAL A 146 5.52 12.40 7.39
CA VAL A 146 4.52 11.80 6.51
C VAL A 146 4.57 12.49 5.15
N GLU A 147 4.68 11.71 4.09
CA GLU A 147 4.61 12.17 2.71
C GLU A 147 3.29 11.74 2.11
N VAL A 148 2.51 12.70 1.65
CA VAL A 148 1.18 12.49 1.06
C VAL A 148 1.27 12.77 -0.42
N TYR A 149 1.18 11.75 -1.24
CA TYR A 149 1.03 11.86 -2.68
C TYR A 149 -0.46 11.80 -3.00
N ARG A 150 -0.97 12.85 -3.65
CA ARG A 150 -2.40 12.98 -3.96
C ARG A 150 -2.62 13.27 -5.42
N GLN A 151 -3.61 12.56 -6.02
CA GLN A 151 -4.05 12.79 -7.39
C GLN A 151 -5.16 13.85 -7.41
N ASP A 152 -4.99 14.89 -8.23
CA ASP A 152 -6.03 15.88 -8.47
C ASP A 152 -7.10 15.38 -9.46
N GLU A 153 -8.18 16.15 -9.65
CA GLU A 153 -9.26 15.82 -10.59
C GLU A 153 -8.80 15.71 -12.06
N LYS A 154 -7.64 16.26 -12.39
CA LYS A 154 -7.03 16.21 -13.73
C LYS A 154 -6.06 15.05 -13.90
N GLY A 155 -5.87 14.24 -12.83
CA GLY A 155 -4.95 13.13 -12.82
C GLY A 155 -3.48 13.51 -12.52
N ASN A 156 -3.20 14.76 -12.14
CA ASN A 156 -1.85 15.14 -11.76
C ASN A 156 -1.59 14.78 -10.30
N TRP A 157 -0.36 14.34 -10.03
CA TRP A 157 0.07 14.00 -8.69
C TRP A 157 0.83 15.14 -8.05
N THR A 158 0.45 15.50 -6.84
CA THR A 158 1.11 16.46 -5.95
C THR A 158 1.70 15.76 -4.75
N ILE A 159 2.68 16.38 -4.10
CA ILE A 159 3.26 15.90 -2.85
C ILE A 159 3.13 16.96 -1.77
N GLN A 160 2.75 16.54 -0.57
CA GLN A 160 2.79 17.32 0.66
C GLN A 160 3.60 16.56 1.69
N THR A 161 4.49 17.25 2.41
CA THR A 161 5.25 16.66 3.52
C THR A 161 4.79 17.29 4.83
N LEU A 162 4.46 16.47 5.81
CA LEU A 162 4.04 16.83 7.16
C LEU A 162 5.17 16.46 8.12
N ILE A 163 5.67 17.42 8.88
CA ILE A 163 6.85 17.27 9.74
C ILE A 163 6.68 17.88 11.14
N ASN A 164 5.53 18.49 11.42
CA ASN A 164 5.26 19.13 12.71
C ASN A 164 4.24 18.32 13.51
N ASP A 165 4.41 18.26 14.83
CA ASP A 165 3.54 17.52 15.74
C ASP A 165 2.06 17.90 15.64
N ASN A 166 1.77 19.15 15.25
CA ASN A 166 0.40 19.65 15.08
C ASN A 166 -0.14 19.48 13.65
N ASP A 167 0.65 18.92 12.74
CA ASP A 167 0.19 18.66 11.37
C ASP A 167 -0.90 17.59 11.38
N LYS A 168 -1.93 17.81 10.56
CA LYS A 168 -3.03 16.86 10.40
C LYS A 168 -2.94 16.17 9.05
N LEU A 169 -3.14 14.86 9.07
CA LEU A 169 -3.21 14.07 7.86
C LEU A 169 -4.65 14.09 7.33
N HIS A 170 -4.85 14.78 6.24
CA HIS A 170 -6.11 14.77 5.50
C HIS A 170 -6.12 13.60 4.52
N LEU A 171 -7.09 12.72 4.66
CA LEU A 171 -7.36 11.57 3.79
C LEU A 171 -8.60 11.89 2.96
N ASP A 172 -8.40 12.67 1.89
CA ASP A 172 -9.52 13.21 1.08
C ASP A 172 -10.28 12.09 0.37
N SER A 173 -9.60 11.01 -0.02
CA SER A 173 -10.18 9.84 -0.67
C SER A 173 -11.26 9.13 0.17
N VAL A 174 -11.19 9.28 1.49
CA VAL A 174 -12.12 8.64 2.45
C VAL A 174 -12.79 9.64 3.40
N GLY A 175 -12.53 10.95 3.23
CA GLY A 175 -13.16 12.03 3.99
C GLY A 175 -12.80 12.06 5.48
N LEU A 176 -11.56 11.69 5.84
CA LEU A 176 -11.10 11.64 7.21
C LEU A 176 -9.95 12.63 7.47
N ILE A 177 -9.82 13.06 8.73
CA ILE A 177 -8.70 13.85 9.23
C ILE A 177 -8.15 13.13 10.46
N LEU A 178 -6.83 12.90 10.48
CA LEU A 178 -6.13 12.19 11.54
C LEU A 178 -5.09 13.13 12.19
N GLU A 179 -4.96 13.03 13.51
CA GLU A 179 -3.90 13.67 14.28
C GLU A 179 -2.68 12.74 14.24
N ILE A 180 -1.64 13.10 13.48
CA ILE A 180 -0.54 12.17 13.18
C ILE A 180 0.16 11.68 14.44
N TYR A 181 0.50 12.59 15.36
CA TYR A 181 1.23 12.24 16.57
C TYR A 181 0.39 11.39 17.51
N GLU A 182 -0.84 11.83 17.84
CA GLU A 182 -1.70 11.18 18.82
C GLU A 182 -2.29 9.86 18.31
N ASP A 183 -2.68 9.83 17.03
CA ASP A 183 -3.44 8.72 16.46
C ASP A 183 -2.54 7.63 15.84
N ILE A 184 -1.31 7.97 15.43
CA ILE A 184 -0.50 7.10 14.55
C ILE A 184 0.87 6.78 15.17
N ILE A 185 1.65 7.80 15.52
CA ILE A 185 3.09 7.66 15.84
C ILE A 185 3.36 7.52 17.33
N ASN A 186 2.46 7.95 18.20
CA ASN A 186 2.66 7.86 19.66
C ASN A 186 2.72 6.39 20.12
N ILE A 187 3.95 5.91 20.27
CA ILE A 187 4.31 4.52 20.60
C ILE A 187 4.64 4.38 22.08
#